data_9a3d99197d7aa81ba1d5fbc4e84eda10
#
_entry.id   9a3d99197d7aa81ba1d5fbc4e84eda10
#
_cell.length_a   1.000
_cell.length_b   1.000
_cell.length_c   1.000
_cell.angle_alpha   90.00
_cell.angle_beta   90.00
_cell.angle_gamma   90.00
#
_symmetry.space_group_name_H-M   'P 1'
#
loop_
_entity.id
_entity.type
_entity.pdbx_description
1 polymer ?
#
loop_
_entity_poly.entity_id
_entity_poly.type
_entity_poly.pdbx_seq_one_letter_code
_entity_poly.pdbx_strand_id
1 'polypeptide(L)'
;PVTSLVIILVILWGTWRLFTDSIDLVLDAVPKHINIEEVRNYILSKKGVDGIHDLHIWAMSTTQIALTAHLVMPENASDNFLSQLQNELKDLFKIGHTTFQIENEKIEEDCTTDC
;
A
#
# COMPACT_ATOMS: atom_id res chain seq x y z
N PRO A 1 -0.11 40.16 25.27
CA PRO A 1 -0.53 39.75 23.92
C PRO A 1 0.59 39.03 23.15
N VAL A 2 1.85 39.48 23.20
CA VAL A 2 2.97 38.83 22.46
C VAL A 2 3.24 37.43 22.95
N THR A 3 3.25 37.18 24.26
CA THR A 3 3.43 35.85 24.85
C THR A 3 2.36 34.86 24.40
N SER A 4 1.10 35.30 24.32
CA SER A 4 0.00 34.44 23.84
C SER A 4 0.19 34.05 22.36
N LEU A 5 0.64 34.98 21.52
CA LEU A 5 0.94 34.69 20.11
C LEU A 5 2.06 33.67 19.96
N VAL A 6 3.15 33.79 20.75
CA VAL A 6 4.26 32.83 20.76
C VAL A 6 3.78 31.44 21.16
N ILE A 7 2.98 31.33 22.22
CA ILE A 7 2.41 30.05 22.67
C ILE A 7 1.56 29.40 21.59
N ILE A 8 0.69 30.17 20.93
CA ILE A 8 -0.15 29.67 19.83
C ILE A 8 0.71 29.12 18.69
N LEU A 9 1.76 29.84 18.27
CA LEU A 9 2.65 29.40 17.21
C LEU A 9 3.40 28.10 17.57
N VAL A 10 3.85 27.97 18.82
CA VAL A 10 4.52 26.75 19.31
C VAL A 10 3.55 25.56 19.29
N ILE A 11 2.32 25.75 19.75
CA ILE A 11 1.30 24.70 19.74
C ILE A 11 0.95 24.31 18.30
N LEU A 12 0.71 25.26 17.40
CA LEU A 12 0.42 24.99 15.99
C LEU A 12 1.55 24.22 15.31
N TRP A 13 2.80 24.60 15.56
CA TRP A 13 3.95 23.86 15.05
C TRP A 13 3.99 22.41 15.57
N GLY A 14 3.83 22.23 16.89
CA GLY A 14 3.89 20.89 17.50
C GLY A 14 2.76 19.96 17.07
N THR A 15 1.57 20.52 16.76
CA THR A 15 0.41 19.72 16.31
C THR A 15 0.34 19.52 14.81
N TRP A 16 1.11 20.28 14.01
CA TRP A 16 1.06 20.22 12.55
C TRP A 16 1.28 18.82 11.99
N ARG A 17 2.26 18.10 12.54
CA ARG A 17 2.57 16.74 12.12
C ARG A 17 1.41 15.78 12.38
N LEU A 18 0.79 15.86 13.56
CA LEU A 18 -0.38 15.02 13.89
C LEU A 18 -1.55 15.30 12.94
N PHE A 19 -1.75 16.57 12.60
CA PHE A 19 -2.78 16.97 11.64
C PHE A 19 -2.53 16.38 10.25
N THR A 20 -1.30 16.51 9.71
CA THR A 20 -0.95 15.96 8.40
C THR A 20 -1.03 14.44 8.37
N ASP A 21 -0.54 13.75 9.41
CA ASP A 21 -0.62 12.29 9.50
C ASP A 21 -2.08 11.80 9.57
N SER A 22 -2.98 12.58 10.21
CA SER A 22 -4.42 12.28 10.23
C SER A 22 -5.07 12.46 8.85
N ILE A 23 -4.68 13.48 8.10
CA ILE A 23 -5.16 13.71 6.73
C ILE A 23 -4.67 12.56 5.81
N ASP A 24 -3.40 12.17 5.91
CA ASP A 24 -2.84 11.06 5.13
C ASP A 24 -3.64 9.76 5.35
N LEU A 25 -4.08 9.48 6.60
CA LEU A 25 -4.94 8.33 6.92
C LEU A 25 -6.35 8.44 6.33
N VAL A 26 -6.95 9.63 6.36
CA VAL A 26 -8.31 9.84 5.82
C VAL A 26 -8.35 9.74 4.30
N LEU A 27 -7.23 10.07 3.65
CA LEU A 27 -7.09 10.02 2.19
C LEU A 27 -6.54 8.67 1.68
N ASP A 28 -6.43 7.66 2.54
CA ASP A 28 -5.85 6.35 2.21
C ASP A 28 -4.47 6.48 1.53
N ALA A 29 -3.67 7.45 1.98
CA ALA A 29 -2.37 7.71 1.39
C ALA A 29 -1.40 6.55 1.59
N VAL A 30 -0.55 6.33 0.60
CA VAL A 30 0.53 5.35 0.70
C VAL A 30 1.50 5.77 1.79
N PRO A 31 1.83 4.88 2.75
CA PRO A 31 2.81 5.22 3.79
C PRO A 31 4.16 5.64 3.20
N LYS A 32 4.72 6.73 3.70
CA LYS A 32 5.96 7.37 3.17
C LYS A 32 7.19 6.43 3.12
N HIS A 33 7.18 5.35 3.89
CA HIS A 33 8.27 4.36 3.92
C HIS A 33 8.06 3.19 2.95
N ILE A 34 6.92 3.14 2.24
CA ILE A 34 6.62 2.11 1.25
C ILE A 34 6.93 2.66 -0.15
N ASN A 35 7.77 1.93 -0.88
CA ASN A 35 7.98 2.17 -2.29
C ASN A 35 7.13 1.19 -3.12
N ILE A 36 6.12 1.71 -3.80
CA ILE A 36 5.17 0.89 -4.58
C ILE A 36 5.91 0.09 -5.66
N GLU A 37 6.91 0.69 -6.32
CA GLU A 37 7.66 0.03 -7.38
C GLU A 37 8.50 -1.14 -6.84
N GLU A 38 9.06 -1.03 -5.65
CA GLU A 38 9.78 -2.13 -5.01
C GLU A 38 8.83 -3.29 -4.69
N VAL A 39 7.66 -3.00 -4.15
CA VAL A 39 6.63 -4.01 -3.87
C VAL A 39 6.15 -4.67 -5.16
N ARG A 40 5.87 -3.88 -6.21
CA ARG A 40 5.49 -4.37 -7.54
C ARG A 40 6.54 -5.33 -8.11
N ASN A 41 7.80 -4.89 -8.14
CA ASN A 41 8.90 -5.68 -8.69
C ASN A 41 9.14 -6.96 -7.87
N TYR A 42 8.97 -6.88 -6.55
CA TYR A 42 9.09 -8.05 -5.68
C TYR A 42 8.02 -9.09 -6.01
N ILE A 43 6.76 -8.69 -6.17
CA ILE A 43 5.67 -9.59 -6.53
C ILE A 43 5.90 -10.19 -7.93
N LEU A 44 6.29 -9.37 -8.91
CA LEU A 44 6.62 -9.82 -10.27
C LEU A 44 7.80 -10.79 -10.32
N SER A 45 8.72 -10.76 -9.36
CA SER A 45 9.85 -11.68 -9.28
C SER A 45 9.45 -13.11 -8.87
N LYS A 46 8.19 -13.31 -8.43
CA LYS A 46 7.72 -14.61 -7.97
C LYS A 46 7.40 -15.53 -9.14
N LYS A 47 7.79 -16.79 -9.00
CA LYS A 47 7.54 -17.80 -10.01
C LYS A 47 6.03 -18.00 -10.23
N GLY A 48 5.59 -17.90 -11.48
CA GLY A 48 4.20 -18.09 -11.87
C GLY A 48 3.37 -16.82 -11.87
N VAL A 49 3.95 -15.66 -11.52
CA VAL A 49 3.32 -14.34 -11.68
C VAL A 49 3.76 -13.74 -13.00
N ASP A 50 2.88 -13.68 -13.98
CA ASP A 50 3.14 -13.15 -15.31
C ASP A 50 2.84 -11.65 -15.44
N GLY A 51 2.01 -11.13 -14.52
CA GLY A 51 1.65 -9.72 -14.49
C GLY A 51 1.02 -9.30 -13.17
N ILE A 52 1.02 -7.99 -12.94
CA ILE A 52 0.34 -7.35 -11.81
C ILE A 52 -0.28 -6.04 -12.29
N HIS A 53 -1.52 -5.82 -11.92
CA HIS A 53 -2.23 -4.56 -12.14
C HIS A 53 -3.14 -4.24 -10.95
N ASP A 54 -3.74 -3.05 -10.94
CA ASP A 54 -4.58 -2.55 -9.83
C ASP A 54 -3.92 -2.73 -8.45
N LEU A 55 -2.62 -2.40 -8.39
CA LEU A 55 -1.87 -2.44 -7.15
C LEU A 55 -2.15 -1.18 -6.32
N HIS A 56 -2.90 -1.35 -5.25
CA HIS A 56 -3.16 -0.30 -4.27
C HIS A 56 -2.56 -0.66 -2.92
N ILE A 57 -1.94 0.33 -2.28
CA ILE A 57 -1.35 0.19 -0.94
C ILE A 57 -1.76 1.40 -0.12
N TRP A 58 -2.32 1.19 1.06
CA TRP A 58 -2.73 2.28 1.95
C TRP A 58 -2.54 1.95 3.42
N ALA A 59 -2.52 2.97 4.26
CA ALA A 59 -2.50 2.81 5.71
C ALA A 59 -3.92 2.63 6.25
N MET A 60 -4.21 1.51 6.88
CA MET A 60 -5.46 1.30 7.63
C MET A 60 -5.42 1.97 9.02
N SER A 61 -4.22 2.11 9.56
CA SER A 61 -3.95 2.78 10.85
C SER A 61 -2.49 3.21 10.91
N THR A 62 -2.07 3.77 12.03
CA THR A 62 -0.65 4.14 12.26
C THR A 62 0.31 2.94 12.26
N THR A 63 -0.20 1.71 12.37
CA THR A 63 0.59 0.49 12.50
C THR A 63 0.20 -0.62 11.52
N GLN A 64 -0.86 -0.44 10.76
CA GLN A 64 -1.40 -1.46 9.86
C GLN A 64 -1.46 -0.93 8.43
N ILE A 65 -0.92 -1.70 7.50
CA ILE A 65 -0.89 -1.41 6.07
C ILE A 65 -1.63 -2.51 5.34
N ALA A 66 -2.47 -2.11 4.39
CA ALA A 66 -3.18 -3.01 3.50
C ALA A 66 -2.66 -2.88 2.06
N LEU A 67 -2.82 -3.97 1.31
CA LEU A 67 -2.51 -4.07 -0.11
C LEU A 67 -3.61 -4.85 -0.81
N THR A 68 -4.03 -4.35 -1.96
CA THR A 68 -4.81 -5.12 -2.93
C THR A 68 -4.08 -5.13 -4.26
N ALA A 69 -4.14 -6.24 -4.97
CA ALA A 69 -3.58 -6.35 -6.32
C ALA A 69 -4.25 -7.46 -7.11
N HIS A 70 -4.29 -7.28 -8.43
CA HIS A 70 -4.65 -8.32 -9.38
C HIS A 70 -3.38 -8.97 -9.92
N LEU A 71 -3.29 -10.30 -9.78
CA LEU A 71 -2.15 -11.10 -10.22
C LEU A 71 -2.54 -11.96 -11.41
N VAL A 72 -1.85 -11.79 -12.52
CA VAL A 72 -2.01 -12.66 -13.69
C VAL A 72 -1.18 -13.92 -13.46
N MET A 73 -1.87 -15.04 -13.24
CA MET A 73 -1.26 -16.34 -12.94
C MET A 73 -1.95 -17.46 -13.74
N PRO A 74 -1.48 -17.78 -14.96
CA PRO A 74 -2.14 -18.74 -15.85
C PRO A 74 -2.28 -20.17 -15.28
N GLU A 75 -1.38 -20.59 -14.40
CA GLU A 75 -1.39 -21.91 -13.77
C GLU A 75 -2.18 -22.00 -12.46
N ASN A 76 -2.92 -20.96 -12.10
CA ASN A 76 -3.62 -20.77 -10.82
C ASN A 76 -2.68 -20.78 -9.59
N ALA A 77 -2.91 -19.82 -8.70
CA ALA A 77 -2.18 -19.75 -7.45
C ALA A 77 -2.63 -20.86 -6.48
N SER A 78 -1.67 -21.55 -5.87
CA SER A 78 -2.00 -22.42 -4.75
C SER A 78 -2.15 -21.62 -3.46
N ASP A 79 -2.96 -22.12 -2.51
CA ASP A 79 -3.10 -21.51 -1.18
C ASP A 79 -1.75 -21.35 -0.46
N ASN A 80 -0.82 -22.27 -0.68
CA ASN A 80 0.54 -22.20 -0.14
C ASN A 80 1.32 -21.02 -0.72
N PHE A 81 1.21 -20.76 -2.03
CA PHE A 81 1.86 -19.62 -2.67
C PHE A 81 1.35 -18.30 -2.09
N LEU A 82 0.03 -18.14 -2.00
CA LEU A 82 -0.59 -16.93 -1.46
C LEU A 82 -0.18 -16.70 -0.01
N SER A 83 -0.23 -17.74 0.83
CA SER A 83 0.18 -17.65 2.23
C SER A 83 1.66 -17.29 2.38
N GLN A 84 2.52 -17.84 1.54
CA GLN A 84 3.94 -17.49 1.54
C GLN A 84 4.16 -16.04 1.12
N LEU A 85 3.54 -15.60 0.02
CA LEU A 85 3.63 -14.21 -0.46
C LEU A 85 3.16 -13.21 0.59
N GLN A 86 2.03 -13.50 1.28
CA GLN A 86 1.53 -12.67 2.38
C GLN A 86 2.54 -12.54 3.52
N ASN A 87 3.14 -13.66 3.95
CA ASN A 87 4.16 -13.62 5.01
C ASN A 87 5.40 -12.82 4.59
N GLU A 88 5.87 -13.00 3.37
CA GLU A 88 7.01 -12.27 2.84
C GLU A 88 6.74 -10.76 2.75
N LEU A 89 5.56 -10.33 2.28
CA LEU A 89 5.17 -8.92 2.24
C LEU A 89 5.06 -8.31 3.64
N LYS A 90 4.58 -9.09 4.60
CA LYS A 90 4.53 -8.67 6.00
C LYS A 90 5.92 -8.49 6.60
N ASP A 91 6.83 -9.42 6.33
CA ASP A 91 8.17 -9.40 6.92
C ASP A 91 9.06 -8.31 6.29
N LEU A 92 9.03 -8.18 4.96
CA LEU A 92 9.89 -7.27 4.21
C LEU A 92 9.35 -5.84 4.17
N PHE A 93 8.06 -5.67 3.89
CA PHE A 93 7.44 -4.37 3.66
C PHE A 93 6.49 -3.92 4.76
N LYS A 94 6.29 -4.74 5.81
CA LYS A 94 5.35 -4.48 6.92
C LYS A 94 3.88 -4.38 6.47
N ILE A 95 3.55 -4.97 5.31
CA ILE A 95 2.18 -5.02 4.79
C ILE A 95 1.47 -6.22 5.44
N GLY A 96 0.62 -5.95 6.42
CA GLY A 96 -0.01 -6.98 7.25
C GLY A 96 -1.30 -7.54 6.70
N HIS A 97 -1.99 -6.81 5.83
CA HIS A 97 -3.26 -7.21 5.21
C HIS A 97 -3.12 -7.18 3.70
N THR A 98 -3.26 -8.34 3.07
CA THR A 98 -3.15 -8.47 1.62
C THR A 98 -4.35 -9.19 1.04
N THR A 99 -4.88 -8.68 -0.05
CA THR A 99 -5.93 -9.31 -0.84
C THR A 99 -5.46 -9.41 -2.28
N PHE A 100 -5.49 -10.62 -2.83
CA PHE A 100 -5.12 -10.87 -4.21
C PHE A 100 -6.31 -11.42 -4.99
N GLN A 101 -6.59 -10.80 -6.13
CA GLN A 101 -7.43 -11.39 -7.15
C GLN A 101 -6.51 -12.12 -8.14
N ILE A 102 -6.81 -13.38 -8.42
CA ILE A 102 -6.03 -14.18 -9.38
C ILE A 102 -6.77 -14.21 -10.71
N GLU A 103 -6.04 -13.89 -11.76
CA GLU A 103 -6.54 -13.88 -13.14
C GLU A 103 -5.70 -14.80 -14.02
N ASN A 104 -6.38 -15.58 -14.87
CA ASN A 104 -5.72 -16.54 -15.74
C ASN A 104 -5.20 -15.90 -17.03
N GLU A 105 -5.78 -14.78 -17.44
CA GLU A 105 -5.40 -14.03 -18.63
C GLU A 105 -5.36 -12.54 -18.28
N LYS A 106 -4.49 -11.79 -18.97
CA LYS A 106 -4.58 -10.32 -18.95
C LYS A 106 -5.92 -9.93 -19.55
N ILE A 107 -6.83 -9.48 -18.73
CA ILE A 107 -7.97 -8.73 -19.22
C ILE A 107 -7.37 -7.41 -19.69
N GLU A 108 -7.38 -7.16 -21.00
CA GLU A 108 -7.13 -5.83 -21.56
C GLU A 108 -8.31 -4.93 -21.18
N GLU A 109 -8.43 -4.63 -19.88
CA GLU A 109 -9.20 -3.48 -19.48
C GLU A 109 -8.40 -2.27 -19.93
N ASP A 110 -8.96 -1.55 -20.90
CA ASP A 110 -8.49 -0.26 -21.37
C ASP A 110 -8.54 0.73 -20.19
N CYS A 111 -7.55 0.62 -19.27
CA CYS A 111 -7.31 1.59 -18.22
C CYS A 111 -6.76 2.87 -18.85
N THR A 112 -7.55 3.49 -19.73
CA THR A 112 -7.29 4.81 -20.32
C THR A 112 -7.68 5.94 -19.39
N THR A 113 -7.92 5.66 -18.12
CA THR A 113 -8.16 6.71 -17.11
C THR A 113 -7.14 6.53 -15.99
N ASP A 114 -6.29 7.52 -15.89
CA ASP A 114 -5.33 7.74 -14.79
C ASP A 114 -5.96 7.41 -13.42
N CYS A 115 -5.43 6.36 -12.78
CA CYS A 115 -5.57 6.16 -11.36
C CYS A 115 -4.27 6.50 -10.65
#